data_feac1fb70aadcb28fc9a30c9c51c6284
#
_entry.id   feac1fb70aadcb28fc9a30c9c51c6284
#
_cell.length_a   1.000
_cell.length_b   1.000
_cell.length_c   1.000
_cell.angle_alpha   90.00
_cell.angle_beta   90.00
_cell.angle_gamma   90.00
#
_symmetry.space_group_name_H-M   'P 1'
#
loop_
_entity.id
_entity.type
_entity.pdbx_description
1 polymer ?
#
loop_
_entity_poly.entity_id
_entity_poly.type
_entity_poly.pdbx_seq_one_letter_code
_entity_poly.pdbx_strand_id
1 'polypeptide(L)'
;MRQLFFNQHKAKTHSHTAGRKDNMIIGITGGIGSGKSMVCKELQGMGYPVYDTDKEAKNLILHQSHVHQQIEQLLGKEVFANGVYQTAWVAQQVFADPSLLAQLNAIVHPAVKEDIRRWAEEQTEAEWLFVECAILYEAGMDALCDQVVCVGAPEEVRIERVIARDKSDINKVRARMRAQKAEEYEQRANKVLNNDGQKSIPTLCQELIGYLGEL
;
A
#
# COMPACT_ATOMS: atom_id res chain seq x y z
N MET A 1 -5.91 40.80 -16.99
CA MET A 1 -4.64 40.40 -16.35
C MET A 1 -4.83 38.97 -15.82
N ARG A 2 -4.44 37.99 -16.61
CA ARG A 2 -4.53 36.56 -16.24
C ARG A 2 -3.17 36.12 -15.70
N GLN A 3 -3.12 35.78 -14.42
CA GLN A 3 -1.92 35.24 -13.77
C GLN A 3 -1.86 33.73 -14.04
N LEU A 4 -0.83 33.33 -14.79
CA LEU A 4 -0.43 31.95 -15.04
C LEU A 4 0.25 31.40 -13.80
N PHE A 5 -0.35 30.40 -13.17
CA PHE A 5 0.33 29.58 -12.14
C PHE A 5 1.19 28.52 -12.86
N PHE A 6 2.48 28.75 -12.89
CA PHE A 6 3.47 27.75 -13.28
C PHE A 6 3.65 26.73 -12.15
N ASN A 7 3.21 25.53 -12.42
CA ASN A 7 3.46 24.37 -11.56
C ASN A 7 4.91 23.91 -11.78
N GLN A 8 5.81 24.28 -10.86
CA GLN A 8 7.20 23.80 -10.89
C GLN A 8 7.24 22.39 -10.29
N HIS A 9 7.13 21.37 -11.15
CA HIS A 9 7.64 20.05 -10.82
C HIS A 9 9.16 20.12 -10.79
N LYS A 10 9.75 20.13 -9.58
CA LYS A 10 11.19 19.94 -9.41
C LYS A 10 11.54 18.53 -9.84
N ALA A 11 12.12 18.37 -11.00
CA ALA A 11 12.84 17.18 -11.39
C ALA A 11 13.95 16.96 -10.34
N LYS A 12 13.87 15.87 -9.59
CA LYS A 12 14.98 15.40 -8.75
C LYS A 12 16.07 14.89 -9.70
N THR A 13 17.14 15.66 -9.86
CA THR A 13 18.35 15.20 -10.52
C THR A 13 19.03 14.18 -9.62
N HIS A 14 18.94 12.91 -10.01
CA HIS A 14 19.70 11.83 -9.37
C HIS A 14 21.13 11.89 -9.89
N SER A 15 22.09 12.05 -8.98
CA SER A 15 23.51 11.98 -9.30
C SER A 15 23.89 10.51 -9.53
N HIS A 16 24.22 10.17 -10.77
CA HIS A 16 24.72 8.87 -11.17
C HIS A 16 26.08 8.60 -10.54
N THR A 17 26.12 7.70 -9.55
CA THR A 17 27.34 6.95 -9.21
C THR A 17 27.31 5.67 -10.04
N ALA A 18 28.33 5.47 -10.85
CA ALA A 18 28.45 4.37 -11.80
C ALA A 18 28.36 3.00 -11.11
N GLY A 19 27.39 2.17 -11.51
CA GLY A 19 27.45 0.72 -11.30
C GLY A 19 26.24 0.04 -10.67
N ARG A 20 25.20 0.78 -10.21
CA ARG A 20 23.96 0.15 -9.69
C ARG A 20 22.80 0.57 -10.60
N LYS A 21 22.11 -0.40 -11.19
CA LYS A 21 20.81 -0.15 -11.83
C LYS A 21 19.88 0.32 -10.70
N ASP A 22 19.48 1.60 -10.70
CA ASP A 22 18.54 2.09 -9.69
C ASP A 22 17.20 1.42 -9.95
N ASN A 23 16.76 0.56 -9.03
CA ASN A 23 15.47 -0.11 -9.11
C ASN A 23 14.37 0.94 -8.99
N MET A 24 13.34 0.86 -9.83
CA MET A 24 12.16 1.72 -9.72
C MET A 24 11.17 1.11 -8.72
N ILE A 25 10.78 1.86 -7.69
CA ILE A 25 9.77 1.44 -6.72
C ILE A 25 8.39 1.92 -7.18
N ILE A 26 7.48 0.99 -7.41
CA ILE A 26 6.11 1.24 -7.86
C ILE A 26 5.13 0.93 -6.72
N GLY A 27 4.47 1.97 -6.20
CA GLY A 27 3.41 1.81 -5.22
C GLY A 27 2.12 1.34 -5.87
N ILE A 28 1.54 0.25 -5.39
CA ILE A 28 0.23 -0.26 -5.81
C ILE A 28 -0.79 0.04 -4.72
N THR A 29 -1.75 0.92 -5.02
CA THR A 29 -2.84 1.28 -4.11
C THR A 29 -4.22 1.09 -4.75
N GLY A 30 -5.28 1.42 -4.03
CA GLY A 30 -6.67 1.36 -4.51
C GLY A 30 -7.63 1.01 -3.39
N GLY A 31 -8.91 1.33 -3.58
CA GLY A 31 -9.95 1.13 -2.59
C GLY A 31 -10.19 -0.34 -2.23
N ILE A 32 -10.85 -0.56 -1.11
CA ILE A 32 -11.29 -1.90 -0.70
C ILE A 32 -12.13 -2.55 -1.81
N GLY A 33 -11.82 -3.80 -2.15
CA GLY A 33 -12.52 -4.55 -3.21
C GLY A 33 -12.06 -4.23 -4.63
N SER A 34 -11.10 -3.31 -4.84
CA SER A 34 -10.59 -2.97 -6.18
C SER A 34 -9.80 -4.10 -6.85
N GLY A 35 -9.23 -5.02 -6.08
CA GLY A 35 -8.46 -6.16 -6.61
C GLY A 35 -6.95 -5.96 -6.60
N LYS A 36 -6.41 -5.00 -5.83
CA LYS A 36 -4.96 -4.78 -5.64
C LYS A 36 -4.18 -6.07 -5.44
N SER A 37 -4.59 -6.88 -4.44
CA SER A 37 -3.87 -8.09 -4.06
C SER A 37 -3.88 -9.16 -5.16
N MET A 38 -4.87 -9.14 -6.06
CA MET A 38 -4.88 -10.02 -7.23
C MET A 38 -3.86 -9.56 -8.28
N VAL A 39 -3.77 -8.25 -8.52
CA VAL A 39 -2.75 -7.66 -9.41
C VAL A 39 -1.35 -7.95 -8.84
N CYS A 40 -1.13 -7.70 -7.56
CA CYS A 40 0.15 -7.96 -6.90
C CYS A 40 0.55 -9.44 -6.92
N LYS A 41 -0.42 -10.35 -6.71
CA LYS A 41 -0.18 -11.79 -6.81
C LYS A 41 0.19 -12.24 -8.24
N GLU A 42 -0.44 -11.65 -9.25
CA GLU A 42 -0.11 -11.92 -10.65
C GLU A 42 1.29 -11.43 -11.00
N LEU A 43 1.66 -10.19 -10.61
CA LEU A 43 3.00 -9.64 -10.77
C LEU A 43 4.06 -10.54 -10.10
N GLN A 44 3.76 -11.07 -8.91
CA GLN A 44 4.61 -12.05 -8.24
C GLN A 44 4.76 -13.34 -9.04
N GLY A 45 3.65 -13.83 -9.62
CA GLY A 45 3.64 -15.00 -10.52
C GLY A 45 4.43 -14.77 -11.81
N MET A 46 4.55 -13.54 -12.27
CA MET A 46 5.37 -13.13 -13.41
C MET A 46 6.87 -12.95 -13.03
N GLY A 47 7.23 -13.12 -11.76
CA GLY A 47 8.60 -13.05 -11.26
C GLY A 47 9.03 -11.68 -10.74
N TYR A 48 8.13 -10.70 -10.63
CA TYR A 48 8.47 -9.41 -10.07
C TYR A 48 8.46 -9.43 -8.53
N PRO A 49 9.43 -8.77 -7.87
CA PRO A 49 9.41 -8.61 -6.42
C PRO A 49 8.21 -7.75 -5.98
N VAL A 50 7.47 -8.24 -4.98
CA VAL A 50 6.31 -7.55 -4.41
C VAL A 50 6.46 -7.53 -2.89
N TYR A 51 6.42 -6.32 -2.31
CA TYR A 51 6.38 -6.08 -0.87
C TYR A 51 4.93 -5.83 -0.43
N ASP A 52 4.39 -6.72 0.39
CA ASP A 52 3.05 -6.59 0.98
C ASP A 52 3.16 -5.88 2.33
N THR A 53 2.76 -4.59 2.38
CA THR A 53 2.90 -3.77 3.59
C THR A 53 2.09 -4.28 4.77
N ASP A 54 0.92 -4.88 4.55
CA ASP A 54 0.06 -5.40 5.63
C ASP A 54 0.67 -6.66 6.27
N LYS A 55 1.29 -7.51 5.46
CA LYS A 55 1.98 -8.71 5.91
C LYS A 55 3.27 -8.36 6.66
N GLU A 56 4.09 -7.51 6.05
CA GLU A 56 5.39 -7.16 6.63
C GLU A 56 5.25 -6.25 7.87
N ALA A 57 4.24 -5.39 7.95
CA ALA A 57 3.92 -4.68 9.20
C ALA A 57 3.66 -5.65 10.37
N LYS A 58 2.92 -6.74 10.14
CA LYS A 58 2.69 -7.77 11.16
C LYS A 58 3.98 -8.50 11.55
N ASN A 59 4.84 -8.80 10.57
CA ASN A 59 6.14 -9.42 10.82
C ASN A 59 7.02 -8.51 11.68
N LEU A 60 7.09 -7.21 11.36
CA LEU A 60 7.85 -6.22 12.12
C LEU A 60 7.32 -6.08 13.56
N ILE A 61 6.01 -6.00 13.73
CA ILE A 61 5.36 -5.93 15.04
C ILE A 61 5.72 -7.14 15.92
N LEU A 62 5.80 -8.33 15.33
CA LEU A 62 6.08 -9.56 16.06
C LEU A 62 7.58 -9.78 16.33
N HIS A 63 8.44 -9.45 15.37
CA HIS A 63 9.82 -9.92 15.37
C HIS A 63 10.85 -8.79 15.54
N GLN A 64 10.50 -7.53 15.31
CA GLN A 64 11.40 -6.41 15.50
C GLN A 64 11.31 -5.89 16.95
N SER A 65 12.31 -6.20 17.77
CA SER A 65 12.27 -6.01 19.22
C SER A 65 11.86 -4.60 19.67
N HIS A 66 12.36 -3.54 19.00
CA HIS A 66 12.02 -2.18 19.38
C HIS A 66 10.58 -1.81 19.04
N VAL A 67 10.03 -2.28 17.89
CA VAL A 67 8.64 -2.07 17.50
C VAL A 67 7.72 -2.79 18.48
N HIS A 68 8.03 -4.05 18.78
CA HIS A 68 7.32 -4.86 19.76
C HIS A 68 7.23 -4.16 21.12
N GLN A 69 8.35 -3.72 21.66
CA GLN A 69 8.42 -3.04 22.96
C GLN A 69 7.63 -1.73 22.98
N GLN A 70 7.74 -0.92 21.93
CA GLN A 70 6.98 0.34 21.85
C GLN A 70 5.46 0.10 21.79
N ILE A 71 5.01 -0.93 21.08
CA ILE A 71 3.60 -1.29 21.00
C ILE A 71 3.11 -1.85 22.35
N GLU A 72 3.90 -2.69 23.02
CA GLU A 72 3.58 -3.18 24.36
C GLU A 72 3.51 -2.04 25.39
N GLN A 73 4.39 -1.06 25.32
CA GLN A 73 4.33 0.14 26.16
C GLN A 73 3.08 0.99 25.88
N LEU A 74 2.66 1.09 24.62
CA LEU A 74 1.50 1.89 24.21
C LEU A 74 0.17 1.21 24.59
N LEU A 75 0.04 -0.10 24.36
CA LEU A 75 -1.23 -0.83 24.42
C LEU A 75 -1.33 -1.80 25.62
N GLY A 76 -0.25 -2.03 26.35
CA GLY A 76 -0.18 -3.03 27.41
C GLY A 76 0.18 -4.43 26.90
N LYS A 77 0.46 -5.36 27.86
CA LYS A 77 0.93 -6.72 27.53
C LYS A 77 -0.11 -7.59 26.83
N GLU A 78 -1.38 -7.23 26.95
CA GLU A 78 -2.51 -7.93 26.35
C GLU A 78 -2.43 -7.94 24.81
N VAL A 79 -1.73 -6.96 24.21
CA VAL A 79 -1.53 -6.87 22.76
C VAL A 79 -0.78 -8.08 22.19
N PHE A 80 0.05 -8.74 23.00
CA PHE A 80 0.82 -9.95 22.62
C PHE A 80 0.44 -11.18 23.45
N ALA A 81 -0.84 -11.31 23.84
CA ALA A 81 -1.30 -12.45 24.60
C ALA A 81 -0.93 -13.78 23.91
N ASN A 82 -0.34 -14.71 24.67
CA ASN A 82 0.17 -16.00 24.17
C ASN A 82 1.22 -15.89 23.04
N GLY A 83 1.98 -14.79 22.99
CA GLY A 83 2.99 -14.56 21.95
C GLY A 83 2.40 -14.25 20.57
N VAL A 84 1.12 -13.92 20.49
CA VAL A 84 0.42 -13.61 19.23
C VAL A 84 -0.10 -12.17 19.28
N TYR A 85 0.14 -11.42 18.21
CA TYR A 85 -0.41 -10.07 18.07
C TYR A 85 -1.93 -10.12 17.94
N GLN A 86 -2.62 -9.51 18.89
CA GLN A 86 -4.08 -9.58 19.03
C GLN A 86 -4.78 -8.56 18.12
N THR A 87 -4.70 -8.76 16.80
CA THR A 87 -5.16 -7.81 15.77
C THR A 87 -6.61 -7.34 15.98
N ALA A 88 -7.54 -8.27 16.35
CA ALA A 88 -8.94 -7.91 16.55
C ALA A 88 -9.13 -7.06 17.81
N TRP A 89 -8.42 -7.37 18.89
CA TRP A 89 -8.43 -6.59 20.13
C TRP A 89 -7.85 -5.19 19.89
N VAL A 90 -6.68 -5.10 19.21
CA VAL A 90 -6.07 -3.81 18.84
C VAL A 90 -7.02 -2.98 18.00
N ALA A 91 -7.66 -3.57 16.99
CA ALA A 91 -8.63 -2.87 16.15
C ALA A 91 -9.77 -2.25 16.97
N GLN A 92 -10.28 -2.96 18.00
CA GLN A 92 -11.31 -2.42 18.90
C GLN A 92 -10.80 -1.22 19.70
N GLN A 93 -9.56 -1.28 20.23
CA GLN A 93 -8.98 -0.18 21.02
C GLN A 93 -8.80 1.08 20.16
N VAL A 94 -8.15 0.94 18.99
CA VAL A 94 -7.84 2.08 18.13
C VAL A 94 -9.08 2.63 17.39
N PHE A 95 -10.13 1.82 17.19
CA PHE A 95 -11.39 2.29 16.62
C PHE A 95 -12.12 3.24 17.58
N ALA A 96 -12.00 2.98 18.88
CA ALA A 96 -12.61 3.81 19.92
C ALA A 96 -11.80 5.09 20.22
N ASP A 97 -10.51 5.11 19.89
CA ASP A 97 -9.60 6.21 20.20
C ASP A 97 -8.71 6.57 18.99
N PRO A 98 -9.07 7.63 18.22
CA PRO A 98 -8.26 8.11 17.09
C PRO A 98 -6.85 8.57 17.48
N SER A 99 -6.64 9.04 18.73
CA SER A 99 -5.30 9.42 19.20
C SER A 99 -4.42 8.19 19.39
N LEU A 100 -4.98 7.10 19.90
CA LEU A 100 -4.29 5.83 20.05
C LEU A 100 -3.92 5.24 18.69
N LEU A 101 -4.82 5.34 17.69
CA LEU A 101 -4.52 4.97 16.31
C LEU A 101 -3.33 5.76 15.74
N ALA A 102 -3.32 7.09 15.96
CA ALA A 102 -2.23 7.94 15.49
C ALA A 102 -0.89 7.56 16.15
N GLN A 103 -0.89 7.25 17.45
CA GLN A 103 0.32 6.81 18.16
C GLN A 103 0.81 5.44 17.66
N LEU A 104 -0.09 4.48 17.43
CA LEU A 104 0.27 3.18 16.86
C LEU A 104 0.86 3.34 15.47
N ASN A 105 0.25 4.15 14.62
CA ASN A 105 0.74 4.44 13.27
C ASN A 105 2.12 5.14 13.29
N ALA A 106 2.37 6.02 14.28
CA ALA A 106 3.67 6.67 14.45
C ALA A 106 4.80 5.70 14.81
N ILE A 107 4.48 4.53 15.36
CA ILE A 107 5.44 3.45 15.61
C ILE A 107 5.61 2.58 14.34
N VAL A 108 4.50 2.14 13.75
CA VAL A 108 4.51 1.12 12.68
C VAL A 108 4.95 1.70 11.33
N HIS A 109 4.45 2.88 10.93
CA HIS A 109 4.75 3.41 9.59
C HIS A 109 6.23 3.70 9.35
N PRO A 110 6.99 4.30 10.29
CA PRO A 110 8.45 4.46 10.12
C PRO A 110 9.19 3.13 9.99
N ALA A 111 8.81 2.12 10.77
CA ALA A 111 9.41 0.79 10.71
C ALA A 111 9.19 0.13 9.35
N VAL A 112 7.96 0.20 8.81
CA VAL A 112 7.65 -0.32 7.48
C VAL A 112 8.41 0.44 6.39
N LYS A 113 8.51 1.77 6.48
CA LYS A 113 9.28 2.57 5.52
C LYS A 113 10.76 2.19 5.48
N GLU A 114 11.35 1.96 6.63
CA GLU A 114 12.74 1.53 6.73
C GLU A 114 12.93 0.12 6.18
N ASP A 115 11.99 -0.77 6.46
CA ASP A 115 12.01 -2.14 5.95
C ASP A 115 11.85 -2.19 4.42
N ILE A 116 10.97 -1.35 3.83
CA ILE A 116 10.85 -1.21 2.36
C ILE A 116 12.18 -0.78 1.75
N ARG A 117 12.90 0.19 2.33
CA ARG A 117 14.20 0.64 1.81
C ARG A 117 15.22 -0.49 1.83
N ARG A 118 15.35 -1.19 2.97
CA ARG A 118 16.26 -2.33 3.10
C ARG A 118 15.90 -3.45 2.12
N TRP A 119 14.61 -3.81 2.02
CA TRP A 119 14.15 -4.80 1.08
C TRP A 119 14.46 -4.40 -0.38
N ALA A 120 14.26 -3.14 -0.75
CA ALA A 120 14.56 -2.65 -2.10
C ALA A 120 16.06 -2.72 -2.41
N GLU A 121 16.93 -2.43 -1.44
CA GLU A 121 18.39 -2.56 -1.61
C GLU A 121 18.85 -4.01 -1.82
N GLU A 122 18.11 -4.99 -1.32
CA GLU A 122 18.38 -6.41 -1.50
C GLU A 122 17.97 -6.92 -2.89
N GLN A 123 17.10 -6.21 -3.62
CA GLN A 123 16.58 -6.61 -4.95
C GLN A 123 17.52 -6.14 -6.07
N THR A 124 18.69 -6.74 -6.21
CA THR A 124 19.74 -6.25 -7.13
C THR A 124 19.48 -6.54 -8.60
N GLU A 125 18.64 -7.54 -8.93
CA GLU A 125 18.42 -8.03 -10.30
C GLU A 125 17.13 -7.48 -10.93
N ALA A 126 16.22 -6.91 -10.11
CA ALA A 126 14.91 -6.46 -10.58
C ALA A 126 14.97 -4.99 -11.01
N GLU A 127 14.36 -4.67 -12.15
CA GLU A 127 14.20 -3.30 -12.62
C GLU A 127 13.05 -2.59 -11.91
N TRP A 128 11.96 -3.31 -11.68
CA TRP A 128 10.76 -2.81 -11.02
C TRP A 128 10.45 -3.57 -9.75
N LEU A 129 10.20 -2.82 -8.68
CA LEU A 129 9.85 -3.32 -7.36
C LEU A 129 8.45 -2.81 -7.02
N PHE A 130 7.54 -3.70 -6.66
CA PHE A 130 6.16 -3.33 -6.36
C PHE A 130 5.92 -3.31 -4.86
N VAL A 131 5.29 -2.25 -4.36
CA VAL A 131 4.90 -2.09 -2.95
C VAL A 131 3.39 -2.01 -2.86
N GLU A 132 2.74 -3.08 -2.39
CA GLU A 132 1.30 -3.10 -2.14
C GLU A 132 0.98 -2.38 -0.83
N CYS A 133 0.16 -1.31 -0.90
CA CYS A 133 -0.30 -0.60 0.30
C CYS A 133 -1.72 -0.04 0.10
N ALA A 134 -2.66 -0.45 0.96
CA ALA A 134 -4.04 0.02 0.89
C ALA A 134 -4.21 1.48 1.37
N ILE A 135 -3.30 1.94 2.23
CA ILE A 135 -3.26 3.29 2.83
C ILE A 135 -1.99 4.03 2.43
N LEU A 136 -1.58 3.89 1.18
CA LEU A 136 -0.28 4.34 0.66
C LEU A 136 -0.06 5.84 0.92
N TYR A 137 -1.06 6.64 0.66
CA TYR A 137 -1.00 8.09 0.83
C TYR A 137 -1.15 8.53 2.30
N GLU A 138 -2.04 7.90 3.07
CA GLU A 138 -2.24 8.20 4.48
C GLU A 138 -1.02 7.84 5.32
N ALA A 139 -0.33 6.76 4.94
CA ALA A 139 0.91 6.36 5.59
C ALA A 139 2.14 7.13 5.07
N GLY A 140 1.97 7.99 4.04
CA GLY A 140 3.05 8.71 3.38
C GLY A 140 4.08 7.77 2.75
N MET A 141 3.65 6.59 2.28
CA MET A 141 4.50 5.62 1.57
C MET A 141 4.75 6.05 0.12
N ASP A 142 3.89 6.89 -0.45
CA ASP A 142 4.05 7.48 -1.77
C ASP A 142 5.38 8.23 -1.93
N ALA A 143 5.92 8.78 -0.85
CA ALA A 143 7.23 9.44 -0.85
C ALA A 143 8.42 8.48 -1.12
N LEU A 144 8.22 7.17 -1.01
CA LEU A 144 9.21 6.14 -1.33
C LEU A 144 9.10 5.63 -2.77
N CYS A 145 7.99 5.94 -3.45
CA CYS A 145 7.68 5.40 -4.77
C CYS A 145 8.10 6.37 -5.87
N ASP A 146 8.69 5.85 -6.94
CA ASP A 146 8.99 6.59 -8.17
C ASP A 146 7.72 6.77 -9.00
N GLN A 147 6.83 5.78 -8.95
CA GLN A 147 5.52 5.78 -9.58
C GLN A 147 4.47 5.23 -8.61
N VAL A 148 3.25 5.73 -8.71
CA VAL A 148 2.08 5.19 -8.00
C VAL A 148 1.02 4.75 -9.00
N VAL A 149 0.56 3.52 -8.84
CA VAL A 149 -0.48 2.89 -9.64
C VAL A 149 -1.69 2.63 -8.75
N CYS A 150 -2.85 3.15 -9.15
CA CYS A 150 -4.10 2.88 -8.47
C CYS A 150 -4.88 1.79 -9.20
N VAL A 151 -5.25 0.73 -8.52
CA VAL A 151 -6.21 -0.26 -9.04
C VAL A 151 -7.61 0.25 -8.71
N GLY A 152 -8.32 0.72 -9.74
CA GLY A 152 -9.69 1.21 -9.66
C GLY A 152 -10.71 0.14 -10.05
N ALA A 153 -11.93 0.22 -9.52
CA ALA A 153 -13.09 -0.54 -9.96
C ALA A 153 -14.38 0.20 -9.55
N PRO A 154 -15.48 0.08 -10.30
CA PRO A 154 -16.76 0.64 -9.93
C PRO A 154 -17.20 0.23 -8.53
N GLU A 155 -17.92 1.11 -7.82
CA GLU A 155 -18.29 0.89 -6.41
C GLU A 155 -19.11 -0.39 -6.26
N GLU A 156 -20.07 -0.66 -7.14
CA GLU A 156 -20.92 -1.84 -7.13
C GLU A 156 -20.08 -3.13 -7.23
N VAL A 157 -19.12 -3.17 -8.15
CA VAL A 157 -18.20 -4.30 -8.35
C VAL A 157 -17.35 -4.53 -7.09
N ARG A 158 -16.88 -3.45 -6.46
CA ARG A 158 -16.11 -3.53 -5.22
C ARG A 158 -16.95 -4.07 -4.07
N ILE A 159 -18.20 -3.60 -3.93
CA ILE A 159 -19.16 -4.08 -2.92
C ILE A 159 -19.40 -5.57 -3.08
N GLU A 160 -19.73 -6.03 -4.28
CA GLU A 160 -19.99 -7.45 -4.57
C GLU A 160 -18.78 -8.32 -4.20
N ARG A 161 -17.58 -7.91 -4.59
CA ARG A 161 -16.33 -8.62 -4.29
C ARG A 161 -16.06 -8.72 -2.78
N VAL A 162 -16.29 -7.64 -2.02
CA VAL A 162 -16.09 -7.62 -0.57
C VAL A 162 -17.13 -8.49 0.14
N ILE A 163 -18.40 -8.44 -0.26
CA ILE A 163 -19.46 -9.29 0.31
C ILE A 163 -19.12 -10.77 0.06
N ALA A 164 -18.76 -11.12 -1.18
CA ALA A 164 -18.43 -12.49 -1.54
C ALA A 164 -17.23 -13.04 -0.74
N ARG A 165 -16.20 -12.21 -0.50
CA ARG A 165 -14.98 -12.59 0.23
C ARG A 165 -15.21 -12.67 1.74
N ASP A 166 -15.79 -11.63 2.33
CA ASP A 166 -15.82 -11.42 3.79
C ASP A 166 -17.14 -11.89 4.41
N LYS A 167 -18.16 -12.24 3.60
CA LYS A 167 -19.55 -12.54 4.03
C LYS A 167 -20.12 -11.41 4.92
N SER A 168 -19.71 -10.18 4.66
CA SER A 168 -20.03 -8.99 5.44
C SER A 168 -21.35 -8.38 5.01
N ASP A 169 -22.05 -7.73 5.94
CA ASP A 169 -23.22 -6.92 5.65
C ASP A 169 -22.87 -5.71 4.76
N ILE A 170 -23.73 -5.41 3.79
CA ILE A 170 -23.53 -4.34 2.80
C ILE A 170 -23.32 -2.96 3.44
N ASN A 171 -24.01 -2.66 4.54
CA ASN A 171 -23.89 -1.36 5.20
C ASN A 171 -22.51 -1.20 5.86
N LYS A 172 -21.97 -2.31 6.44
CA LYS A 172 -20.60 -2.33 6.95
C LYS A 172 -19.57 -2.15 5.85
N VAL A 173 -19.78 -2.77 4.68
CA VAL A 173 -18.91 -2.60 3.51
C VAL A 173 -18.93 -1.15 3.04
N ARG A 174 -20.10 -0.57 2.85
CA ARG A 174 -20.25 0.85 2.44
C ARG A 174 -19.64 1.82 3.46
N ALA A 175 -19.78 1.55 4.77
CA ALA A 175 -19.16 2.38 5.80
C ALA A 175 -17.63 2.36 5.70
N ARG A 176 -17.02 1.18 5.47
CA ARG A 176 -15.56 1.04 5.25
C ARG A 176 -15.11 1.75 3.97
N MET A 177 -15.91 1.68 2.89
CA MET A 177 -15.59 2.36 1.64
C MET A 177 -15.64 3.88 1.77
N ARG A 178 -16.64 4.42 2.47
CA ARG A 178 -16.72 5.88 2.75
C ARG A 178 -15.57 6.39 3.61
N ALA A 179 -15.01 5.55 4.47
CA ALA A 179 -13.85 5.90 5.27
C ALA A 179 -12.55 5.96 4.45
N GLN A 180 -12.54 5.34 3.26
CA GLN A 180 -11.42 5.40 2.32
C GLN A 180 -11.67 6.49 1.27
N LYS A 181 -10.62 7.20 0.91
CA LYS A 181 -10.66 8.27 -0.11
C LYS A 181 -10.26 7.72 -1.49
N ALA A 182 -10.91 6.62 -1.92
CA ALA A 182 -10.52 5.88 -3.13
C ALA A 182 -10.49 6.75 -4.40
N GLU A 183 -11.38 7.72 -4.53
CA GLU A 183 -11.39 8.67 -5.65
C GLU A 183 -10.18 9.62 -5.64
N GLU A 184 -9.72 10.04 -4.44
CA GLU A 184 -8.49 10.83 -4.31
C GLU A 184 -7.26 10.01 -4.72
N TYR A 185 -7.27 8.68 -4.52
CA TYR A 185 -6.15 7.81 -4.92
C TYR A 185 -6.00 7.77 -6.44
N GLU A 186 -7.11 7.66 -7.18
CA GLU A 186 -7.10 7.66 -8.65
C GLU A 186 -6.59 9.00 -9.20
N GLN A 187 -7.00 10.13 -8.59
CA GLN A 187 -6.55 11.47 -9.00
C GLN A 187 -5.07 11.73 -8.73
N ARG A 188 -4.50 11.10 -7.70
CA ARG A 188 -3.10 11.28 -7.30
C ARG A 188 -2.14 10.30 -7.97
N ALA A 189 -2.65 9.18 -8.47
CA ALA A 189 -1.83 8.14 -9.07
C ALA A 189 -1.29 8.56 -10.44
N ASN A 190 -0.09 8.08 -10.79
CA ASN A 190 0.50 8.27 -12.13
C ASN A 190 -0.25 7.44 -13.19
N LYS A 191 -0.79 6.29 -12.78
CA LYS A 191 -1.54 5.37 -13.64
C LYS A 191 -2.72 4.78 -12.88
N VAL A 192 -3.87 4.67 -13.56
CA VAL A 192 -5.03 3.91 -13.05
C VAL A 192 -5.20 2.65 -13.89
N LEU A 193 -5.31 1.50 -13.21
CA LEU A 193 -5.68 0.22 -13.81
C LEU A 193 -7.16 -0.04 -13.53
N ASN A 194 -7.99 -0.02 -14.54
CA ASN A 194 -9.42 -0.27 -14.41
C ASN A 194 -9.72 -1.76 -14.33
N ASN A 195 -10.00 -2.25 -13.13
CA ASN A 195 -10.37 -3.63 -12.85
C ASN A 195 -11.90 -3.76 -12.70
N ASP A 196 -12.64 -3.39 -13.73
CA ASP A 196 -14.10 -3.45 -13.82
C ASP A 196 -14.66 -4.84 -14.14
N GLY A 197 -13.79 -5.82 -14.38
CA GLY A 197 -14.15 -7.19 -14.76
C GLY A 197 -14.18 -7.43 -16.28
N GLN A 198 -13.97 -6.40 -17.12
CA GLN A 198 -13.90 -6.57 -18.58
C GLN A 198 -12.55 -7.15 -19.03
N LYS A 199 -11.49 -6.85 -18.31
CA LYS A 199 -10.15 -7.35 -18.56
C LYS A 199 -9.76 -8.38 -17.51
N SER A 200 -8.97 -9.37 -17.92
CA SER A 200 -8.37 -10.33 -16.99
C SER A 200 -7.24 -9.67 -16.18
N ILE A 201 -6.95 -10.20 -15.00
CA ILE A 201 -5.82 -9.71 -14.17
C ILE A 201 -4.48 -9.80 -14.91
N PRO A 202 -4.14 -10.91 -15.62
CA PRO A 202 -2.94 -10.94 -16.46
C PRO A 202 -2.88 -9.83 -17.51
N THR A 203 -4.01 -9.50 -18.16
CA THR A 203 -4.08 -8.41 -19.14
C THR A 203 -3.78 -7.05 -18.50
N LEU A 204 -4.33 -6.80 -17.30
CA LEU A 204 -4.05 -5.56 -16.54
C LEU A 204 -2.57 -5.47 -16.12
N CYS A 205 -1.96 -6.59 -15.73
CA CYS A 205 -0.54 -6.62 -15.41
C CYS A 205 0.33 -6.37 -16.66
N GLN A 206 -0.02 -6.94 -17.82
CA GLN A 206 0.67 -6.65 -19.08
C GLN A 206 0.56 -5.17 -19.48
N GLU A 207 -0.60 -4.54 -19.30
CA GLU A 207 -0.77 -3.08 -19.51
C GLU A 207 0.10 -2.25 -18.57
N LEU A 208 0.22 -2.68 -17.31
CA LEU A 208 1.10 -2.01 -16.34
C LEU A 208 2.56 -2.11 -16.76
N ILE A 209 3.02 -3.32 -17.10
CA ILE A 209 4.41 -3.56 -17.54
C ILE A 209 4.71 -2.79 -18.83
N GLY A 210 3.79 -2.75 -19.78
CA GLY A 210 3.92 -1.92 -20.99
C GLY A 210 4.07 -0.43 -20.67
N TYR A 211 3.24 0.11 -19.77
CA TYR A 211 3.35 1.49 -19.32
C TYR A 211 4.69 1.79 -18.63
N LEU A 212 5.17 0.89 -17.76
CA LEU A 212 6.47 1.08 -17.09
C LEU A 212 7.65 1.00 -18.04
N GLY A 213 7.56 0.19 -19.10
CA GLY A 213 8.59 0.08 -20.13
C GLY A 213 8.70 1.30 -21.07
N GLU A 214 7.74 2.22 -21.02
CA GLU A 214 7.72 3.48 -21.78
C GLU A 214 8.28 4.69 -20.97
N LEU A 215 8.60 4.50 -19.68
CA LEU A 215 9.14 5.55 -18.80
C LEU A 215 10.65 5.67 -18.91
#